data_bdd34f62145122c773a515324121e956
#
_entry.id   bdd34f62145122c773a515324121e956
#
_cell.length_a   1.000
_cell.length_b   1.000
_cell.length_c   1.000
_cell.angle_alpha   90.00
_cell.angle_beta   90.00
_cell.angle_gamma   90.00
#
_symmetry.space_group_name_H-M   'P 1'
#
loop_
_entity.id
_entity.type
_entity.pdbx_description
1 polymer ?
#
loop_
_entity_poly.entity_id
_entity_poly.type
_entity_poly.pdbx_seq_one_letter_code
_entity_poly.pdbx_strand_id
1 'polypeptide(L)'
;LFLLIIFVFSSDISRLIQYPSNNEYVLIVSLIIAVDAITALPFAYLRYQNKPFKFSVIRIISVVITISLNLIFLVVIPNYYGDNFRALPVYRSTSLVTFVFIANLIGSLSALLMLSREFGYFRFKIDTTLLKQLLKYGLPILIISLSFMITEVADKILLKYFLPDGADADSQIGIYAACYKLAIIMMLFIQMFRYAAEPFFFSEADKKDAKNTYSRVMTLFIA
;
A
#
# COMPACT_ATOMS: atom_id res chain seq x y z
N LEU A 1 20.30 3.41 -5.66
CA LEU A 1 20.64 4.33 -4.57
C LEU A 1 19.78 4.05 -3.33
N PHE A 2 18.43 4.07 -3.43
CA PHE A 2 17.52 3.83 -2.30
C PHE A 2 17.83 2.54 -1.54
N LEU A 3 17.92 1.40 -2.21
CA LEU A 3 18.22 0.11 -1.57
C LEU A 3 19.60 0.09 -0.91
N LEU A 4 20.60 0.74 -1.50
CA LEU A 4 21.94 0.84 -0.89
C LEU A 4 21.90 1.65 0.41
N ILE A 5 21.18 2.77 0.41
CA ILE A 5 21.03 3.59 1.63
C ILE A 5 20.34 2.77 2.73
N ILE A 6 19.22 2.12 2.41
CA ILE A 6 18.50 1.29 3.39
C ILE A 6 19.37 0.13 3.88
N PHE A 7 20.13 -0.53 3.01
CA PHE A 7 21.01 -1.62 3.41
C PHE A 7 22.06 -1.18 4.42
N VAL A 8 22.70 -0.01 4.20
CA VAL A 8 23.71 0.55 5.12
C VAL A 8 23.10 0.95 6.47
N PHE A 9 21.91 1.57 6.45
CA PHE A 9 21.25 2.07 7.65
C PHE A 9 20.19 1.12 8.22
N SER A 10 20.12 -0.14 7.75
CA SER A 10 19.08 -1.10 8.17
C SER A 10 19.06 -1.33 9.68
N SER A 11 20.23 -1.39 10.32
CA SER A 11 20.35 -1.57 11.77
C SER A 11 19.84 -0.37 12.56
N ASP A 12 20.11 0.83 12.09
CA ASP A 12 19.68 2.07 12.76
C ASP A 12 18.17 2.25 12.59
N ILE A 13 17.65 1.95 11.41
CA ILE A 13 16.21 1.97 11.12
C ILE A 13 15.48 0.94 11.99
N SER A 14 16.00 -0.29 12.11
CA SER A 14 15.35 -1.33 12.92
C SER A 14 15.31 -0.96 14.41
N ARG A 15 16.34 -0.28 14.92
CA ARG A 15 16.36 0.26 16.29
C ARG A 15 15.32 1.36 16.47
N LEU A 16 15.19 2.24 15.49
CA LEU A 16 14.27 3.38 15.51
C LEU A 16 12.80 2.93 15.52
N ILE A 17 12.48 1.85 14.80
CA ILE A 17 11.14 1.24 14.80
C ILE A 17 10.92 0.24 15.95
N GLN A 18 11.88 0.14 16.91
CA GLN A 18 11.84 -0.74 18.08
C GLN A 18 11.76 -2.25 17.78
N TYR A 19 12.36 -2.68 16.65
CA TYR A 19 12.56 -4.09 16.29
C TYR A 19 14.02 -4.40 16.00
N PRO A 20 14.94 -4.24 16.98
CA PRO A 20 16.37 -4.33 16.75
C PRO A 20 16.86 -5.72 16.34
N SER A 21 16.09 -6.76 16.68
CA SER A 21 16.42 -8.14 16.34
C SER A 21 16.00 -8.58 14.93
N ASN A 22 15.26 -7.73 14.19
CA ASN A 22 14.59 -8.12 12.96
C ASN A 22 14.95 -7.21 11.77
N ASN A 23 16.27 -7.03 11.51
CA ASN A 23 16.75 -6.26 10.36
C ASN A 23 16.21 -6.77 9.01
N GLU A 24 15.87 -8.06 8.94
CA GLU A 24 15.25 -8.70 7.77
C GLU A 24 13.97 -7.99 7.33
N TYR A 25 13.15 -7.52 8.29
CA TYR A 25 11.89 -6.83 7.95
C TYR A 25 12.15 -5.54 7.19
N VAL A 26 13.14 -4.77 7.62
CA VAL A 26 13.52 -3.51 6.96
C VAL A 26 13.98 -3.78 5.53
N LEU A 27 14.77 -4.85 5.33
CA LEU A 27 15.28 -5.22 4.02
C LEU A 27 14.16 -5.70 3.08
N ILE A 28 13.28 -6.59 3.56
CA ILE A 28 12.17 -7.11 2.73
C ILE A 28 11.19 -5.99 2.37
N VAL A 29 10.83 -5.15 3.34
CA VAL A 29 9.92 -4.01 3.10
C VAL A 29 10.54 -3.02 2.12
N SER A 30 11.83 -2.71 2.24
CA SER A 30 12.50 -1.82 1.30
C SER A 30 12.55 -2.39 -0.12
N LEU A 31 12.69 -3.71 -0.24
CA LEU A 31 12.63 -4.39 -1.54
C LEU A 31 11.22 -4.32 -2.15
N ILE A 32 10.17 -4.52 -1.34
CA ILE A 32 8.78 -4.34 -1.77
C ILE A 32 8.57 -2.93 -2.30
N ILE A 33 8.98 -1.91 -1.54
CA ILE A 33 8.85 -0.49 -1.93
C ILE A 33 9.59 -0.22 -3.24
N ALA A 34 10.80 -0.76 -3.41
CA ALA A 34 11.57 -0.59 -4.64
C ALA A 34 10.87 -1.21 -5.86
N VAL A 35 10.34 -2.42 -5.71
CA VAL A 35 9.57 -3.12 -6.76
C VAL A 35 8.30 -2.34 -7.09
N ASP A 36 7.56 -1.87 -6.09
CA ASP A 36 6.34 -1.10 -6.28
C ASP A 36 6.62 0.26 -6.95
N ALA A 37 7.72 0.92 -6.60
CA ALA A 37 8.14 2.16 -7.25
C ALA A 37 8.47 1.94 -8.74
N ILE A 38 9.14 0.83 -9.08
CA ILE A 38 9.44 0.48 -10.47
C ILE A 38 8.15 0.18 -11.25
N THR A 39 7.19 -0.52 -10.65
CA THR A 39 5.92 -0.87 -11.31
C THR A 39 4.97 0.33 -11.47
N ALA A 40 5.16 1.40 -10.70
CA ALA A 40 4.31 2.59 -10.77
C ALA A 40 4.28 3.23 -12.17
N LEU A 41 5.43 3.30 -12.85
CA LEU A 41 5.54 3.87 -14.20
C LEU A 41 4.78 3.05 -15.26
N PRO A 42 4.97 1.73 -15.39
CA PRO A 42 4.18 0.91 -16.31
C PRO A 42 2.68 0.94 -16.01
N PHE A 43 2.28 0.97 -14.75
CA PHE A 43 0.86 1.13 -14.39
C PHE A 43 0.30 2.50 -14.82
N ALA A 44 1.07 3.58 -14.66
CA ALA A 44 0.68 4.90 -15.16
C ALA A 44 0.57 4.91 -16.69
N TYR A 45 1.48 4.24 -17.38
CA TYR A 45 1.47 4.11 -18.83
C TYR A 45 0.25 3.33 -19.36
N LEU A 46 -0.15 2.25 -18.69
CA LEU A 46 -1.37 1.51 -19.03
C LEU A 46 -2.62 2.37 -18.91
N ARG A 47 -2.69 3.24 -17.89
CA ARG A 47 -3.79 4.21 -17.72
C ARG A 47 -3.78 5.26 -18.82
N TYR A 48 -2.60 5.78 -19.18
CA TYR A 48 -2.45 6.72 -20.30
C TYR A 48 -2.90 6.12 -21.63
N GLN A 49 -2.62 4.82 -21.87
CA GLN A 49 -3.05 4.10 -23.07
C GLN A 49 -4.53 3.72 -23.08
N ASN A 50 -5.32 4.13 -22.08
CA ASN A 50 -6.72 3.73 -21.92
C ASN A 50 -6.92 2.19 -21.95
N LYS A 51 -6.02 1.45 -21.26
CA LYS A 51 -6.10 -0.02 -21.11
C LYS A 51 -6.48 -0.41 -19.66
N PRO A 52 -7.66 0.01 -19.16
CA PRO A 52 -8.05 -0.20 -17.76
C PRO A 52 -8.22 -1.68 -17.43
N PHE A 53 -8.68 -2.49 -18.38
CA PHE A 53 -8.86 -3.92 -18.19
C PHE A 53 -7.52 -4.62 -17.87
N LYS A 54 -6.47 -4.35 -18.66
CA LYS A 54 -5.13 -4.92 -18.41
C LYS A 54 -4.58 -4.49 -17.06
N PHE A 55 -4.72 -3.20 -16.72
CA PHE A 55 -4.35 -2.67 -15.42
C PHE A 55 -5.05 -3.42 -14.27
N SER A 56 -6.37 -3.58 -14.36
CA SER A 56 -7.18 -4.22 -13.32
C SER A 56 -6.85 -5.71 -13.17
N VAL A 57 -6.68 -6.43 -14.28
CA VAL A 57 -6.33 -7.86 -14.27
C VAL A 57 -4.99 -8.08 -13.57
N ILE A 58 -3.95 -7.32 -13.91
CA ILE A 58 -2.64 -7.44 -13.27
C ILE A 58 -2.74 -7.18 -11.76
N ARG A 59 -3.47 -6.14 -11.35
CA ARG A 59 -3.68 -5.82 -9.92
C ARG A 59 -4.43 -6.94 -9.20
N ILE A 60 -5.51 -7.46 -9.78
CA ILE A 60 -6.29 -8.54 -9.17
C ILE A 60 -5.43 -9.79 -9.02
N ILE A 61 -4.69 -10.20 -10.04
CA ILE A 61 -3.81 -11.38 -9.97
C ILE A 61 -2.76 -11.22 -8.88
N SER A 62 -2.10 -10.05 -8.80
CA SER A 62 -1.11 -9.76 -7.77
C SER A 62 -1.71 -9.87 -6.36
N VAL A 63 -2.91 -9.31 -6.13
CA VAL A 63 -3.61 -9.39 -4.86
C VAL A 63 -4.03 -10.83 -4.53
N VAL A 64 -4.56 -11.57 -5.52
CA VAL A 64 -4.94 -12.98 -5.33
C VAL A 64 -3.72 -13.83 -4.96
N ILE A 65 -2.58 -13.64 -5.61
CA ILE A 65 -1.32 -14.32 -5.27
C ILE A 65 -0.93 -14.00 -3.82
N THR A 66 -0.93 -12.73 -3.43
CA THR A 66 -0.59 -12.31 -2.06
C THR A 66 -1.51 -12.95 -1.02
N ILE A 67 -2.83 -12.90 -1.24
CA ILE A 67 -3.80 -13.48 -0.31
C ILE A 67 -3.65 -15.00 -0.26
N SER A 68 -3.52 -15.67 -1.40
CA SER A 68 -3.35 -17.13 -1.45
C SER A 68 -2.11 -17.58 -0.71
N LEU A 69 -0.97 -16.90 -0.89
CA LEU A 69 0.26 -17.21 -0.17
C LEU A 69 0.13 -16.96 1.32
N ASN A 70 -0.51 -15.87 1.74
CA ASN A 70 -0.78 -15.61 3.14
C ASN A 70 -1.64 -16.72 3.77
N LEU A 71 -2.71 -17.15 3.09
CA LEU A 71 -3.55 -18.25 3.56
C LEU A 71 -2.76 -19.58 3.65
N ILE A 72 -1.94 -19.87 2.64
CA ILE A 72 -1.11 -21.06 2.64
C ILE A 72 -0.13 -21.05 3.82
N PHE A 73 0.63 -19.98 3.99
CA PHE A 73 1.67 -19.91 5.01
C PHE A 73 1.13 -19.79 6.44
N LEU A 74 0.02 -19.08 6.65
CA LEU A 74 -0.47 -18.78 7.99
C LEU A 74 -1.59 -19.71 8.44
N VAL A 75 -2.33 -20.34 7.52
CA VAL A 75 -3.49 -21.15 7.84
C VAL A 75 -3.30 -22.59 7.40
N VAL A 76 -3.05 -22.83 6.11
CA VAL A 76 -3.03 -24.19 5.55
C VAL A 76 -1.88 -25.02 6.13
N ILE A 77 -0.66 -24.48 6.10
CA ILE A 77 0.53 -25.22 6.58
C ILE A 77 0.45 -25.47 8.10
N PRO A 78 0.17 -24.47 8.95
CA PRO A 78 0.01 -24.74 10.38
C PRO A 78 -1.10 -25.73 10.71
N ASN A 79 -2.25 -25.67 10.04
CA ASN A 79 -3.35 -26.63 10.27
C ASN A 79 -3.02 -28.05 9.80
N TYR A 80 -2.29 -28.18 8.68
CA TYR A 80 -1.94 -29.49 8.14
C TYR A 80 -0.90 -30.22 8.99
N TYR A 81 0.10 -29.49 9.51
CA TYR A 81 1.17 -30.08 10.35
C TYR A 81 0.87 -30.02 11.84
N GLY A 82 -0.21 -29.36 12.27
CA GLY A 82 -0.58 -29.21 13.68
C GLY A 82 0.59 -28.66 14.52
N ASP A 83 0.82 -29.16 15.71
CA ASP A 83 1.90 -28.70 16.59
C ASP A 83 3.32 -28.90 16.01
N ASN A 84 3.45 -29.77 15.02
CA ASN A 84 4.73 -30.07 14.36
C ASN A 84 5.13 -29.06 13.28
N PHE A 85 4.30 -28.04 12.93
CA PHE A 85 4.66 -27.09 11.89
C PHE A 85 5.95 -26.30 12.20
N ARG A 86 6.25 -26.07 13.48
CA ARG A 86 7.49 -25.44 13.93
C ARG A 86 8.73 -26.33 13.81
N ALA A 87 8.56 -27.63 13.57
CA ALA A 87 9.67 -28.55 13.29
C ALA A 87 10.18 -28.39 11.84
N LEU A 88 9.39 -27.77 10.96
CA LEU A 88 9.84 -27.48 9.62
C LEU A 88 10.98 -26.45 9.66
N PRO A 89 12.10 -26.68 8.94
CA PRO A 89 13.30 -25.83 8.99
C PRO A 89 12.99 -24.34 8.76
N VAL A 90 12.06 -24.06 7.86
CA VAL A 90 11.66 -22.69 7.46
C VAL A 90 10.88 -21.98 8.57
N TYR A 91 10.03 -22.70 9.32
CA TYR A 91 9.22 -22.12 10.41
C TYR A 91 9.94 -22.08 11.76
N ARG A 92 11.03 -22.83 11.90
CA ARG A 92 11.82 -22.89 13.13
C ARG A 92 12.61 -21.60 13.36
N SER A 93 13.16 -21.02 12.30
CA SER A 93 14.02 -19.85 12.37
C SER A 93 13.32 -18.56 11.96
N THR A 94 12.13 -18.64 11.36
CA THR A 94 11.46 -17.50 10.73
C THR A 94 10.16 -17.16 11.46
N SER A 95 9.97 -15.91 11.77
CA SER A 95 8.72 -15.40 12.35
C SER A 95 7.57 -15.50 11.34
N LEU A 96 6.34 -15.77 11.82
CA LEU A 96 5.14 -15.78 10.97
C LEU A 96 4.94 -14.45 10.23
N VAL A 97 5.38 -13.34 10.82
CA VAL A 97 5.33 -12.00 10.21
C VAL A 97 6.21 -11.93 8.96
N THR A 98 7.36 -12.60 8.94
CA THR A 98 8.24 -12.63 7.76
C THR A 98 7.54 -13.26 6.55
N PHE A 99 6.70 -14.29 6.77
CA PHE A 99 5.93 -14.91 5.68
C PHE A 99 4.92 -13.95 5.07
N VAL A 100 4.33 -13.06 5.86
CA VAL A 100 3.45 -11.99 5.34
C VAL A 100 4.22 -11.05 4.42
N PHE A 101 5.43 -10.65 4.82
CA PHE A 101 6.27 -9.79 3.97
C PHE A 101 6.74 -10.51 2.70
N ILE A 102 7.11 -11.80 2.81
CA ILE A 102 7.49 -12.62 1.64
C ILE A 102 6.31 -12.77 0.67
N ALA A 103 5.09 -13.02 1.17
CA ALA A 103 3.90 -13.11 0.34
C ALA A 103 3.61 -11.80 -0.40
N ASN A 104 3.76 -10.65 0.28
CA ASN A 104 3.64 -9.34 -0.34
C ASN A 104 4.73 -9.11 -1.40
N LEU A 105 5.98 -9.48 -1.11
CA LEU A 105 7.09 -9.36 -2.07
C LEU A 105 6.82 -10.18 -3.33
N ILE A 106 6.37 -11.43 -3.19
CA ILE A 106 6.03 -12.28 -4.34
C ILE A 106 4.86 -11.67 -5.14
N GLY A 107 3.86 -11.11 -4.46
CA GLY A 107 2.77 -10.39 -5.10
C GLY A 107 3.26 -9.20 -5.93
N SER A 108 4.12 -8.35 -5.37
CA SER A 108 4.72 -7.21 -6.09
C SER A 108 5.62 -7.66 -7.25
N LEU A 109 6.42 -8.72 -7.06
CA LEU A 109 7.24 -9.30 -8.13
C LEU A 109 6.38 -9.90 -9.24
N SER A 110 5.25 -10.52 -8.92
CA SER A 110 4.33 -11.05 -9.94
C SER A 110 3.77 -9.92 -10.82
N ALA A 111 3.41 -8.78 -10.21
CA ALA A 111 2.99 -7.59 -10.96
C ALA A 111 4.11 -7.07 -11.86
N LEU A 112 5.36 -7.01 -11.36
CA LEU A 112 6.52 -6.60 -12.13
C LEU A 112 6.75 -7.52 -13.34
N LEU A 113 6.67 -8.83 -13.14
CA LEU A 113 6.83 -9.82 -14.22
C LEU A 113 5.74 -9.67 -15.28
N MET A 114 4.48 -9.47 -14.89
CA MET A 114 3.38 -9.27 -15.82
C MET A 114 3.50 -7.95 -16.60
N LEU A 115 4.14 -6.93 -16.00
CA LEU A 115 4.41 -5.64 -16.62
C LEU A 115 5.71 -5.62 -17.45
N SER A 116 6.49 -6.70 -17.45
CA SER A 116 7.80 -6.76 -18.11
C SER A 116 7.75 -6.36 -19.61
N ARG A 117 6.66 -6.70 -20.29
CA ARG A 117 6.44 -6.32 -21.70
C ARG A 117 6.30 -4.81 -21.90
N GLU A 118 5.80 -4.10 -20.92
CA GLU A 118 5.60 -2.64 -21.00
C GLU A 118 6.92 -1.89 -20.86
N PHE A 119 7.94 -2.50 -20.22
CA PHE A 119 9.27 -1.91 -20.11
C PHE A 119 9.98 -1.76 -21.46
N GLY A 120 9.64 -2.59 -22.45
CA GLY A 120 10.17 -2.47 -23.80
C GLY A 120 9.84 -1.15 -24.51
N TYR A 121 8.82 -0.44 -24.05
CA TYR A 121 8.42 0.86 -24.61
C TYR A 121 9.18 2.04 -23.95
N PHE A 122 9.85 1.82 -22.81
CA PHE A 122 10.56 2.88 -22.11
C PHE A 122 11.96 3.11 -22.69
N ARG A 123 12.20 4.31 -23.19
CA ARG A 123 13.55 4.78 -23.51
C ARG A 123 14.11 5.54 -22.32
N PHE A 124 15.18 5.03 -21.72
CA PHE A 124 15.89 5.67 -20.62
C PHE A 124 16.63 6.94 -21.11
N LYS A 125 15.88 7.98 -21.47
CA LYS A 125 16.41 9.31 -21.74
C LYS A 125 15.88 10.23 -20.62
N ILE A 126 16.80 10.79 -19.86
CA ILE A 126 16.45 11.78 -18.83
C ILE A 126 16.43 13.15 -19.49
N ASP A 127 15.23 13.71 -19.68
CA ASP A 127 15.04 15.11 -20.02
C ASP A 127 15.00 15.90 -18.71
N THR A 128 16.05 16.70 -18.48
CA THR A 128 16.17 17.49 -17.26
C THR A 128 15.11 18.58 -17.15
N THR A 129 14.63 19.10 -18.27
CA THR A 129 13.57 20.12 -18.31
C THR A 129 12.24 19.52 -17.87
N LEU A 130 11.90 18.37 -18.44
CA LEU A 130 10.69 17.62 -18.07
C LEU A 130 10.76 17.16 -16.60
N LEU A 131 11.91 16.65 -16.15
CA LEU A 131 12.12 16.23 -14.77
C LEU A 131 11.88 17.39 -13.79
N LYS A 132 12.39 18.59 -14.09
CA LYS A 132 12.19 19.78 -13.26
C LYS A 132 10.70 20.18 -13.19
N GLN A 133 9.97 20.10 -14.29
CA GLN A 133 8.52 20.35 -14.31
C GLN A 133 7.76 19.31 -13.49
N LEU A 134 8.08 18.02 -13.62
CA LEU A 134 7.46 16.93 -12.85
C LEU A 134 7.74 17.10 -11.36
N LEU A 135 8.97 17.44 -10.96
CA LEU A 135 9.31 17.69 -9.57
C LEU A 135 8.57 18.90 -8.99
N LYS A 136 8.49 19.99 -9.76
CA LYS A 136 7.76 21.19 -9.34
C LYS A 136 6.27 20.91 -9.08
N TYR A 137 5.67 20.01 -9.88
CA TYR A 137 4.28 19.60 -9.71
C TYR A 137 4.12 18.52 -8.62
N GLY A 138 5.03 17.54 -8.57
CA GLY A 138 4.94 16.40 -7.69
C GLY A 138 5.30 16.69 -6.23
N LEU A 139 6.24 17.61 -5.97
CA LEU A 139 6.67 17.95 -4.60
C LEU A 139 5.52 18.46 -3.71
N PRO A 140 4.67 19.42 -4.13
CA PRO A 140 3.52 19.81 -3.33
C PRO A 140 2.56 18.65 -3.04
N ILE A 141 2.30 17.80 -4.05
CA ILE A 141 1.43 16.62 -3.89
C ILE A 141 2.04 15.63 -2.90
N LEU A 142 3.36 15.44 -2.95
CA LEU A 142 4.08 14.59 -2.00
C LEU A 142 3.91 15.08 -0.56
N ILE A 143 4.04 16.39 -0.31
CA ILE A 143 3.85 16.98 1.02
C ILE A 143 2.42 16.75 1.53
N ILE A 144 1.42 16.96 0.69
CA ILE A 144 0.02 16.71 1.03
C ILE A 144 -0.20 15.22 1.34
N SER A 145 0.32 14.32 0.52
CA SER A 145 0.19 12.88 0.70
C SER A 145 0.90 12.39 1.97
N LEU A 146 2.08 12.94 2.29
CA LEU A 146 2.79 12.65 3.54
C LEU A 146 2.00 13.10 4.76
N SER A 147 1.41 14.29 4.72
CA SER A 147 0.57 14.80 5.81
C SER A 147 -0.62 13.88 6.08
N PHE A 148 -1.27 13.41 5.01
CA PHE A 148 -2.38 12.45 5.11
C PHE A 148 -1.90 11.10 5.69
N MET A 149 -0.78 10.58 5.22
CA MET A 149 -0.19 9.32 5.70
C MET A 149 0.22 9.41 7.17
N ILE A 150 0.81 10.54 7.60
CA ILE A 150 1.17 10.76 9.00
C ILE A 150 -0.09 10.72 9.87
N THR A 151 -1.16 11.39 9.47
CA THR A 151 -2.43 11.39 10.20
C THR A 151 -3.02 9.99 10.35
N GLU A 152 -2.91 9.15 9.30
CA GLU A 152 -3.45 7.78 9.31
C GLU A 152 -2.64 6.80 10.19
N VAL A 153 -1.36 7.08 10.40
CA VAL A 153 -0.46 6.18 11.13
C VAL A 153 -0.13 6.70 12.53
N ALA A 154 -0.25 8.01 12.76
CA ALA A 154 0.15 8.68 13.99
C ALA A 154 -0.53 8.10 15.24
N ASP A 155 -1.81 7.77 15.15
CA ASP A 155 -2.57 7.18 16.23
C ASP A 155 -2.00 5.84 16.71
N LYS A 156 -1.57 4.99 15.80
CA LYS A 156 -0.95 3.68 16.10
C LYS A 156 0.44 3.83 16.71
N ILE A 157 1.21 4.80 16.20
CA ILE A 157 2.53 5.14 16.76
C ILE A 157 2.37 5.71 18.18
N LEU A 158 1.47 6.66 18.36
CA LEU A 158 1.21 7.26 19.65
C LEU A 158 0.73 6.24 20.68
N LEU A 159 -0.18 5.34 20.29
CA LEU A 159 -0.60 4.23 21.16
C LEU A 159 0.60 3.42 21.65
N LYS A 160 1.58 3.12 20.81
CA LYS A 160 2.76 2.34 21.20
C LYS A 160 3.60 3.05 22.26
N TYR A 161 3.70 4.39 22.19
CA TYR A 161 4.55 5.19 23.09
C TYR A 161 3.83 5.65 24.36
N PHE A 162 2.50 5.77 24.35
CA PHE A 162 1.73 6.32 25.48
C PHE A 162 0.99 5.25 26.29
N LEU A 163 0.97 3.99 25.86
CA LEU A 163 0.43 2.92 26.69
C LEU A 163 1.32 2.68 27.92
N PRO A 164 0.73 2.44 29.10
CA PRO A 164 1.48 2.19 30.34
C PRO A 164 2.41 0.98 30.21
N ASP A 165 3.54 1.02 30.90
CA ASP A 165 4.45 -0.12 31.04
C ASP A 165 3.69 -1.30 31.66
N GLY A 166 3.74 -2.47 30.96
CA GLY A 166 3.02 -3.69 31.36
C GLY A 166 1.73 -3.97 30.57
N ALA A 167 1.21 -3.01 29.80
CA ALA A 167 0.20 -3.30 28.80
C ALA A 167 0.85 -3.98 27.60
N ASP A 168 0.22 -5.04 27.06
CA ASP A 168 0.66 -5.63 25.79
C ASP A 168 0.29 -4.67 24.66
N ALA A 169 1.16 -3.69 24.42
CA ALA A 169 0.94 -2.60 23.46
C ALA A 169 0.71 -3.14 22.04
N ASP A 170 1.43 -4.19 21.65
CA ASP A 170 1.29 -4.79 20.31
C ASP A 170 -0.10 -5.44 20.12
N SER A 171 -0.64 -6.07 21.17
CA SER A 171 -1.98 -6.65 21.16
C SER A 171 -3.06 -5.55 21.09
N GLN A 172 -2.93 -4.51 21.89
CA GLN A 172 -3.86 -3.37 21.88
C GLN A 172 -3.89 -2.64 20.53
N ILE A 173 -2.71 -2.41 19.94
CA ILE A 173 -2.58 -1.84 18.59
C ILE A 173 -3.22 -2.77 17.55
N GLY A 174 -3.06 -4.08 17.71
CA GLY A 174 -3.68 -5.09 16.86
C GLY A 174 -5.22 -5.02 16.88
N ILE A 175 -5.82 -4.92 18.06
CA ILE A 175 -7.27 -4.77 18.26
C ILE A 175 -7.75 -3.45 17.64
N TYR A 176 -7.07 -2.34 17.95
CA TYR A 176 -7.37 -1.04 17.39
C TYR A 176 -7.32 -1.05 15.84
N ALA A 177 -6.26 -1.62 15.27
CA ALA A 177 -6.11 -1.74 13.82
C ALA A 177 -7.19 -2.61 13.17
N ALA A 178 -7.66 -3.66 13.86
CA ALA A 178 -8.78 -4.48 13.39
C ALA A 178 -10.09 -3.70 13.36
N CYS A 179 -10.40 -2.95 14.43
CA CYS A 179 -11.57 -2.07 14.48
C CYS A 179 -11.50 -0.97 13.43
N TYR A 180 -10.31 -0.38 13.24
CA TYR A 180 -10.08 0.64 12.20
C TYR A 180 -10.34 0.12 10.80
N LYS A 181 -10.00 -1.15 10.51
CA LYS A 181 -10.30 -1.78 9.21
C LYS A 181 -11.80 -1.86 8.93
N LEU A 182 -12.64 -2.00 9.92
CA LEU A 182 -14.10 -1.97 9.74
C LEU A 182 -14.57 -0.54 9.37
N ALA A 183 -13.97 0.48 9.97
CA ALA A 183 -14.26 1.87 9.64
C ALA A 183 -13.83 2.25 8.21
N ILE A 184 -12.78 1.63 7.68
CA ILE A 184 -12.32 1.84 6.28
C ILE A 184 -13.41 1.47 5.26
N ILE A 185 -14.30 0.53 5.55
CA ILE A 185 -15.41 0.18 4.67
C ILE A 185 -16.26 1.43 4.36
N MET A 186 -16.52 2.25 5.37
CA MET A 186 -17.25 3.50 5.19
C MET A 186 -16.48 4.50 4.31
N MET A 187 -15.16 4.56 4.46
CA MET A 187 -14.29 5.38 3.60
C MET A 187 -14.33 4.93 2.13
N LEU A 188 -14.46 3.62 1.88
CA LEU A 188 -14.62 3.10 0.52
C LEU A 188 -15.92 3.59 -0.13
N PHE A 189 -17.05 3.63 0.60
CA PHE A 189 -18.30 4.19 0.09
C PHE A 189 -18.16 5.67 -0.28
N ILE A 190 -17.53 6.46 0.61
CA ILE A 190 -17.25 7.88 0.34
C ILE A 190 -16.38 8.04 -0.90
N GLN A 191 -15.35 7.20 -1.05
CA GLN A 191 -14.43 7.24 -2.18
C GLN A 191 -15.13 6.85 -3.50
N MET A 192 -15.97 5.82 -3.48
CA MET A 192 -16.77 5.43 -4.65
C MET A 192 -17.74 6.53 -5.06
N PHE A 193 -18.40 7.16 -4.09
CA PHE A 193 -19.25 8.32 -4.36
C PHE A 193 -18.45 9.46 -5.00
N ARG A 194 -17.28 9.80 -4.47
CA ARG A 194 -16.42 10.85 -5.06
C ARG A 194 -16.04 10.55 -6.50
N TYR A 195 -15.65 9.32 -6.82
CA TYR A 195 -15.31 8.94 -8.20
C TYR A 195 -16.47 9.05 -9.17
N ALA A 196 -17.69 8.78 -8.72
CA ALA A 196 -18.89 8.92 -9.53
C ALA A 196 -19.37 10.38 -9.61
N ALA A 197 -19.28 11.12 -8.50
CA ALA A 197 -19.78 12.46 -8.37
C ALA A 197 -18.87 13.51 -9.07
N GLU A 198 -17.57 13.29 -9.07
CA GLU A 198 -16.62 14.25 -9.63
C GLU A 198 -16.86 14.55 -11.11
N PRO A 199 -16.94 13.58 -12.05
CA PRO A 199 -17.25 13.86 -13.44
C PRO A 199 -18.67 14.40 -13.63
N PHE A 200 -19.63 13.97 -12.81
CA PHE A 200 -20.99 14.49 -12.83
C PHE A 200 -21.03 15.98 -12.47
N PHE A 201 -20.38 16.38 -11.37
CA PHE A 201 -20.33 17.79 -10.96
C PHE A 201 -19.65 18.67 -12.00
N PHE A 202 -18.56 18.19 -12.62
CA PHE A 202 -17.91 18.93 -13.70
C PHE A 202 -18.82 19.08 -14.93
N SER A 203 -19.57 18.06 -15.30
CA SER A 203 -20.48 18.13 -16.46
C SER A 203 -21.70 19.02 -16.21
N GLU A 204 -22.11 19.21 -14.95
CA GLU A 204 -23.24 20.05 -14.57
C GLU A 204 -22.82 21.51 -14.28
N ALA A 205 -21.51 21.78 -14.10
CA ALA A 205 -21.00 23.07 -13.63
C ALA A 205 -21.43 24.26 -14.50
N ASP A 206 -21.53 24.07 -15.81
CA ASP A 206 -21.87 25.12 -16.79
C ASP A 206 -23.39 25.28 -17.01
N LYS A 207 -24.22 24.43 -16.39
CA LYS A 207 -25.67 24.49 -16.55
C LYS A 207 -26.31 25.51 -15.61
N LYS A 208 -27.36 26.19 -16.07
CA LYS A 208 -28.08 27.22 -15.30
C LYS A 208 -28.63 26.75 -13.98
N ASP A 209 -28.90 25.46 -13.81
CA ASP A 209 -29.51 24.86 -12.62
C ASP A 209 -28.52 24.04 -11.76
N ALA A 210 -27.21 24.23 -11.99
CA ALA A 210 -26.13 23.52 -11.30
C ALA A 210 -26.27 23.55 -9.77
N LYS A 211 -26.57 24.72 -9.18
CA LYS A 211 -26.70 24.89 -7.74
C LYS A 211 -27.81 24.03 -7.13
N ASN A 212 -28.98 23.96 -7.77
CA ASN A 212 -30.09 23.14 -7.29
C ASN A 212 -29.79 21.66 -7.41
N THR A 213 -29.13 21.25 -8.50
CA THR A 213 -28.68 19.86 -8.71
C THR A 213 -27.68 19.45 -7.64
N TYR A 214 -26.68 20.30 -7.35
CA TYR A 214 -25.69 20.04 -6.29
C TYR A 214 -26.32 19.94 -4.91
N SER A 215 -27.21 20.86 -4.55
CA SER A 215 -27.95 20.85 -3.30
C SER A 215 -28.73 19.55 -3.12
N ARG A 216 -29.42 19.10 -4.15
CA ARG A 216 -30.22 17.85 -4.14
C ARG A 216 -29.34 16.61 -3.94
N VAL A 217 -28.24 16.52 -4.70
CA VAL A 217 -27.30 15.39 -4.58
C VAL A 217 -26.67 15.35 -3.19
N MET A 218 -26.23 16.49 -2.64
CA MET A 218 -25.65 16.57 -1.31
C MET A 218 -26.67 16.24 -0.22
N THR A 219 -27.91 16.66 -0.34
CA THR A 219 -28.97 16.32 0.61
C THR A 219 -29.24 14.82 0.63
N LEU A 220 -29.30 14.18 -0.54
CA LEU A 220 -29.51 12.73 -0.65
C LEU A 220 -28.29 11.93 -0.12
N PHE A 221 -27.11 12.49 -0.18
CA PHE A 221 -25.90 11.83 0.31
C PHE A 221 -25.75 11.91 1.83
N ILE A 222 -26.28 12.96 2.47
CA ILE A 222 -26.19 13.19 3.91
C ILE A 222 -27.36 12.52 4.67
N ALA A 223 -28.50 12.31 4.01
CA ALA A 223 -29.68 11.64 4.58
C ALA A 223 -29.52 10.13 4.73
#